data_a81d563e7c6c2f50420d6fed177626d5
#
_entry.id   a81d563e7c6c2f50420d6fed177626d5
#
_cell.length_a   1.000
_cell.length_b   1.000
_cell.length_c   1.000
_cell.angle_alpha   90.00
_cell.angle_beta   90.00
_cell.angle_gamma   90.00
#
_symmetry.space_group_name_H-M   'P 1'
#
loop_
_entity.id
_entity.type
_entity.pdbx_description
1 polymer ?
#
loop_
_entity_poly.entity_id
_entity_poly.type
_entity_poly.pdbx_seq_one_letter_code
_entity_poly.pdbx_strand_id
1 'polypeptide(L)'
;HVMGEVENPGTYTMSSFATIFNALYQAGGVNEVGTLREVKVYRGEKMVATYDVYDFILNGHSNMGIRLEDNDVVTVDAYKNLVSVTGCVKRPMYYEMLETESVAQLLKYAGGYQGNAYKEDVRLIRNGKREREIYTLNVDEQQSFVLADGDSISVDSIMPSFANMVEVKGAVYRPGQFQMNGRVKTVKQLIECAGGLKDDAFMNRAILNRRNPNNTLDNLAVN
;
A
#
# COMPACT_ATOMS: atom_id res chain seq x y z
N HIS A 1 -10.57 4.47 35.51
CA HIS A 1 -10.31 5.78 34.94
C HIS A 1 -9.65 5.63 33.57
N VAL A 2 -10.01 6.46 32.60
CA VAL A 2 -9.35 6.52 31.28
C VAL A 2 -8.83 7.94 31.09
N MET A 3 -7.53 8.06 30.82
CA MET A 3 -6.80 9.34 30.81
C MET A 3 -5.89 9.44 29.58
N GLY A 4 -5.45 10.65 29.26
CA GLY A 4 -4.53 10.96 28.18
C GLY A 4 -5.25 11.17 26.85
N GLU A 5 -4.61 10.74 25.74
CA GLU A 5 -5.02 11.03 24.38
C GLU A 5 -6.17 10.12 23.90
N VAL A 6 -7.34 10.27 24.52
CA VAL A 6 -8.62 9.64 24.16
C VAL A 6 -9.67 10.69 23.87
N GLU A 7 -10.72 10.35 23.13
CA GLU A 7 -11.79 11.29 22.78
C GLU A 7 -12.49 11.88 24.01
N ASN A 8 -12.78 11.06 25.00
CA ASN A 8 -13.46 11.48 26.23
C ASN A 8 -12.74 10.92 27.45
N PRO A 9 -11.72 11.63 27.99
CA PRO A 9 -11.07 11.21 29.21
C PRO A 9 -12.03 11.34 30.41
N GLY A 10 -12.01 10.35 31.33
CA GLY A 10 -12.92 10.37 32.47
C GLY A 10 -12.93 9.11 33.29
N THR A 11 -13.90 9.06 34.23
CA THR A 11 -14.15 7.90 35.06
C THR A 11 -15.38 7.17 34.57
N TYR A 12 -15.25 5.86 34.33
CA TYR A 12 -16.31 5.03 33.78
C TYR A 12 -16.68 3.90 34.72
N THR A 13 -17.97 3.65 34.83
CA THR A 13 -18.49 2.47 35.53
C THR A 13 -18.69 1.36 34.54
N MET A 14 -18.01 0.23 34.75
CA MET A 14 -18.00 -0.91 33.82
C MET A 14 -18.27 -2.20 34.55
N SER A 15 -18.58 -3.26 33.78
CA SER A 15 -18.71 -4.62 34.35
C SER A 15 -17.37 -5.09 34.92
N SER A 16 -17.42 -5.97 35.94
CA SER A 16 -16.25 -6.65 36.51
C SER A 16 -15.49 -7.56 35.48
N PHE A 17 -16.06 -7.76 34.32
CA PHE A 17 -15.41 -8.48 33.19
C PHE A 17 -14.84 -7.53 32.14
N ALA A 18 -14.85 -6.22 32.37
CA ALA A 18 -14.38 -5.25 31.41
C ALA A 18 -12.88 -5.40 31.14
N THR A 19 -12.53 -5.17 29.90
CA THR A 19 -11.16 -5.23 29.39
C THR A 19 -10.70 -3.82 29.03
N ILE A 20 -9.42 -3.66 28.71
CA ILE A 20 -8.85 -2.40 28.21
C ILE A 20 -9.62 -1.91 26.97
N PHE A 21 -9.99 -2.84 26.06
CA PHE A 21 -10.75 -2.51 24.87
C PHE A 21 -12.13 -1.90 25.21
N ASN A 22 -12.84 -2.47 26.20
CA ASN A 22 -14.11 -1.91 26.65
C ASN A 22 -13.95 -0.51 27.23
N ALA A 23 -12.86 -0.26 27.95
CA ALA A 23 -12.56 1.05 28.51
C ALA A 23 -12.30 2.09 27.42
N LEU A 24 -11.45 1.75 26.43
CA LEU A 24 -11.19 2.61 25.29
C LEU A 24 -12.47 2.87 24.48
N TYR A 25 -13.28 1.84 24.25
CA TYR A 25 -14.54 1.98 23.53
C TYR A 25 -15.50 2.93 24.23
N GLN A 26 -15.61 2.85 25.56
CA GLN A 26 -16.45 3.77 26.34
C GLN A 26 -15.91 5.21 26.35
N ALA A 27 -14.61 5.37 26.29
CA ALA A 27 -13.97 6.68 26.17
C ALA A 27 -14.06 7.27 24.73
N GLY A 28 -14.73 6.60 23.82
CA GLY A 28 -14.88 7.04 22.41
C GLY A 28 -13.72 6.67 21.51
N GLY A 29 -12.75 5.90 22.01
CA GLY A 29 -11.52 5.54 21.30
C GLY A 29 -10.35 6.45 21.62
N VAL A 30 -9.25 6.22 20.94
CA VAL A 30 -8.05 7.04 20.96
C VAL A 30 -8.24 8.21 19.99
N ASN A 31 -7.83 9.41 20.38
CA ASN A 31 -7.89 10.59 19.52
C ASN A 31 -6.79 10.60 18.44
N GLU A 32 -6.73 11.63 17.60
CA GLU A 32 -5.78 11.71 16.46
C GLU A 32 -4.31 11.74 16.89
N VAL A 33 -4.01 12.08 18.14
CA VAL A 33 -2.63 12.19 18.68
C VAL A 33 -2.26 10.97 19.50
N GLY A 34 -3.22 10.17 19.93
CA GLY A 34 -3.02 9.07 20.85
C GLY A 34 -2.38 7.84 20.22
N THR A 35 -1.54 7.15 21.00
CA THR A 35 -0.92 5.89 20.58
C THR A 35 -1.91 4.72 20.63
N LEU A 36 -1.88 3.90 19.59
CA LEU A 36 -2.55 2.59 19.53
C LEU A 36 -1.60 1.44 19.90
N ARG A 37 -0.30 1.74 20.09
CA ARG A 37 0.73 0.73 20.28
C ARG A 37 1.12 0.49 21.73
N GLU A 38 0.95 1.50 22.60
CA GLU A 38 1.38 1.46 24.00
C GLU A 38 0.29 1.97 24.96
N VAL A 39 -0.90 1.36 24.94
CA VAL A 39 -1.93 1.67 25.94
C VAL A 39 -1.54 1.02 27.26
N LYS A 40 -1.37 1.82 28.32
CA LYS A 40 -0.86 1.38 29.62
C LYS A 40 -1.99 1.27 30.63
N VAL A 41 -1.87 0.29 31.51
CA VAL A 41 -2.77 0.12 32.67
C VAL A 41 -1.99 0.19 33.96
N TYR A 42 -2.42 1.07 34.83
CA TYR A 42 -1.87 1.24 36.18
C TYR A 42 -2.89 0.78 37.22
N ARG A 43 -2.39 0.02 38.18
CA ARG A 43 -3.13 -0.38 39.38
C ARG A 43 -2.40 0.18 40.60
N GLY A 44 -2.98 1.25 41.16
CA GLY A 44 -2.25 2.13 42.08
C GLY A 44 -1.06 2.78 41.38
N GLU A 45 0.13 2.67 41.94
CA GLU A 45 1.36 3.24 41.37
C GLU A 45 2.09 2.28 40.42
N LYS A 46 1.59 1.05 40.23
CA LYS A 46 2.25 0.00 39.47
C LYS A 46 1.64 -0.16 38.08
N MET A 47 2.47 -0.07 37.04
CA MET A 47 2.08 -0.49 35.68
C MET A 47 1.90 -2.01 35.66
N VAL A 48 0.69 -2.47 35.36
CA VAL A 48 0.33 -3.90 35.37
C VAL A 48 0.21 -4.49 33.96
N ALA A 49 -0.03 -3.64 32.95
CA ALA A 49 -0.07 -4.08 31.55
C ALA A 49 0.27 -2.96 30.58
N THR A 50 0.73 -3.36 29.42
CA THR A 50 0.77 -2.56 28.18
C THR A 50 0.03 -3.31 27.10
N TYR A 51 -0.80 -2.62 26.33
CA TYR A 51 -1.64 -3.20 25.30
C TYR A 51 -1.37 -2.57 23.94
N ASP A 52 -1.15 -3.42 22.93
CA ASP A 52 -1.00 -3.02 21.53
C ASP A 52 -2.32 -3.30 20.80
N VAL A 53 -3.02 -2.24 20.42
CA VAL A 53 -4.31 -2.34 19.71
C VAL A 53 -4.11 -2.92 18.29
N TYR A 54 -2.94 -2.72 17.68
CA TYR A 54 -2.63 -3.28 16.37
C TYR A 54 -2.62 -4.80 16.38
N ASP A 55 -2.12 -5.42 17.46
CA ASP A 55 -2.12 -6.89 17.59
C ASP A 55 -3.56 -7.43 17.59
N PHE A 56 -4.47 -6.72 18.24
CA PHE A 56 -5.89 -7.05 18.20
C PHE A 56 -6.51 -6.84 16.81
N ILE A 57 -6.33 -5.65 16.20
CA ILE A 57 -7.00 -5.28 14.94
C ILE A 57 -6.46 -6.11 13.77
N LEU A 58 -5.15 -6.34 13.71
CA LEU A 58 -4.49 -6.93 12.54
C LEU A 58 -4.31 -8.45 12.65
N ASN A 59 -4.09 -8.97 13.85
CA ASN A 59 -3.82 -10.38 14.09
C ASN A 59 -5.00 -11.11 14.73
N GLY A 60 -6.01 -10.39 15.22
CA GLY A 60 -7.14 -10.98 15.93
C GLY A 60 -6.76 -11.57 17.29
N HIS A 61 -5.57 -11.26 17.79
CA HIS A 61 -5.12 -11.71 19.09
C HIS A 61 -5.85 -10.93 20.18
N SER A 62 -6.91 -11.52 20.70
CA SER A 62 -7.62 -10.98 21.87
C SER A 62 -6.83 -11.22 23.16
N ASN A 63 -5.51 -10.96 23.13
CA ASN A 63 -4.69 -11.07 24.34
C ASN A 63 -5.08 -9.93 25.31
N MET A 64 -6.36 -9.89 25.62
CA MET A 64 -6.99 -9.00 26.58
C MET A 64 -6.59 -9.40 28.01
N GLY A 65 -5.35 -9.84 28.18
CA GLY A 65 -4.78 -10.55 29.30
C GLY A 65 -5.06 -10.02 30.70
N ILE A 66 -5.63 -8.84 30.82
CA ILE A 66 -5.97 -8.27 32.12
C ILE A 66 -7.43 -7.82 32.13
N ARG A 67 -8.17 -8.31 33.11
CA ARG A 67 -9.45 -7.72 33.51
C ARG A 67 -9.16 -6.49 34.33
N LEU A 68 -9.88 -5.43 34.04
CA LEU A 68 -9.79 -4.20 34.81
C LEU A 68 -10.42 -4.40 36.19
N GLU A 69 -9.79 -3.83 37.21
CA GLU A 69 -10.26 -3.80 38.58
C GLU A 69 -10.65 -2.36 38.99
N ASP A 70 -11.29 -2.25 40.14
CA ASP A 70 -11.70 -0.94 40.65
C ASP A 70 -10.48 -0.03 40.83
N ASN A 71 -10.63 1.21 40.41
CA ASN A 71 -9.59 2.26 40.41
C ASN A 71 -8.38 2.01 39.49
N ASP A 72 -8.45 1.03 38.58
CA ASP A 72 -7.44 0.95 37.50
C ASP A 72 -7.48 2.22 36.66
N VAL A 73 -6.29 2.64 36.22
CA VAL A 73 -6.10 3.79 35.33
C VAL A 73 -5.56 3.32 34.01
N VAL A 74 -6.34 3.48 32.95
CA VAL A 74 -5.91 3.27 31.57
C VAL A 74 -5.40 4.59 31.04
N THR A 75 -4.14 4.63 30.57
CA THR A 75 -3.52 5.84 30.03
C THR A 75 -3.11 5.63 28.57
N VAL A 76 -3.39 6.62 27.75
CA VAL A 76 -2.98 6.69 26.35
C VAL A 76 -2.04 7.89 26.18
N ASP A 77 -0.80 7.64 25.84
CA ASP A 77 0.18 8.68 25.52
C ASP A 77 0.05 9.14 24.06
N ALA A 78 0.79 10.16 23.64
CA ALA A 78 0.90 10.53 22.25
C ALA A 78 1.70 9.47 21.47
N TYR A 79 1.36 9.30 20.16
CA TYR A 79 2.12 8.41 19.26
C TYR A 79 3.59 8.90 19.12
N LYS A 80 4.50 7.97 18.77
CA LYS A 80 5.91 8.28 18.58
C LYS A 80 6.32 8.39 17.12
N ASN A 81 5.90 7.43 16.31
CA ASN A 81 6.27 7.35 14.89
C ASN A 81 5.02 7.15 14.03
N LEU A 82 4.61 8.18 13.33
CA LEU A 82 3.49 8.14 12.39
C LEU A 82 4.02 8.18 10.95
N VAL A 83 3.71 7.16 10.16
CA VAL A 83 4.17 7.00 8.79
C VAL A 83 3.00 6.94 7.84
N SER A 84 3.08 7.67 6.72
CA SER A 84 2.06 7.63 5.68
C SER A 84 2.39 6.61 4.59
N VAL A 85 1.37 5.90 4.12
CA VAL A 85 1.44 5.04 2.94
C VAL A 85 0.41 5.47 1.91
N THR A 86 0.86 5.64 0.67
CA THR A 86 0.05 6.09 -0.46
C THR A 86 0.27 5.22 -1.71
N GLY A 87 -0.55 5.43 -2.74
CA GLY A 87 -0.42 4.74 -4.03
C GLY A 87 -1.04 3.34 -4.05
N CYS A 88 -0.40 2.40 -4.75
CA CYS A 88 -0.96 1.11 -5.08
C CYS A 88 -0.84 0.07 -3.94
N VAL A 89 -1.31 0.43 -2.75
CA VAL A 89 -1.51 -0.48 -1.62
C VAL A 89 -3.00 -0.66 -1.33
N LYS A 90 -3.38 -1.75 -0.66
CA LYS A 90 -4.80 -2.03 -0.41
C LYS A 90 -5.46 -1.08 0.59
N ARG A 91 -4.69 -0.59 1.57
CA ARG A 91 -5.16 0.35 2.61
C ARG A 91 -4.19 1.51 2.75
N PRO A 92 -4.28 2.52 1.85
CA PRO A 92 -3.47 3.73 1.95
C PRO A 92 -3.98 4.58 3.11
N MET A 93 -3.15 4.80 4.13
CA MET A 93 -3.46 5.60 5.31
C MET A 93 -2.20 5.88 6.12
N TYR A 94 -2.37 6.53 7.27
CA TYR A 94 -1.32 6.66 8.27
C TYR A 94 -1.26 5.42 9.16
N TYR A 95 -0.05 5.00 9.51
CA TYR A 95 0.21 3.89 10.41
C TYR A 95 1.18 4.32 11.49
N GLU A 96 0.87 3.97 12.72
CA GLU A 96 1.80 4.12 13.83
C GLU A 96 2.77 2.93 13.82
N MET A 97 4.07 3.23 13.71
CA MET A 97 5.12 2.22 13.65
C MET A 97 5.95 2.21 14.92
N LEU A 98 6.33 1.03 15.38
CA LEU A 98 7.34 0.91 16.43
C LEU A 98 8.73 1.19 15.85
N GLU A 99 9.67 1.65 16.69
CA GLU A 99 11.05 1.96 16.30
C GLU A 99 11.82 0.76 15.71
N THR A 100 11.34 -0.45 15.93
CA THR A 100 11.92 -1.70 15.41
C THR A 100 11.26 -2.20 14.13
N GLU A 101 10.17 -1.58 13.70
CA GLU A 101 9.39 -2.05 12.56
C GLU A 101 9.90 -1.46 11.25
N SER A 102 9.82 -2.26 10.20
CA SER A 102 10.38 -1.97 8.89
C SER A 102 9.31 -1.65 7.83
N VAL A 103 9.77 -1.23 6.64
CA VAL A 103 8.93 -1.05 5.45
C VAL A 103 8.11 -2.30 5.13
N ALA A 104 8.71 -3.49 5.26
CA ALA A 104 8.00 -4.75 5.02
C ALA A 104 6.81 -4.94 5.98
N GLN A 105 6.99 -4.57 7.26
CA GLN A 105 5.92 -4.64 8.25
C GLN A 105 4.82 -3.61 7.95
N LEU A 106 5.19 -2.39 7.55
CA LEU A 106 4.23 -1.36 7.14
C LEU A 106 3.38 -1.81 5.95
N LEU A 107 3.99 -2.39 4.92
CA LEU A 107 3.26 -2.93 3.76
C LEU A 107 2.31 -4.06 4.16
N LYS A 108 2.69 -4.89 5.13
CA LYS A 108 1.81 -5.91 5.70
C LYS A 108 0.60 -5.27 6.40
N TYR A 109 0.80 -4.21 7.17
CA TYR A 109 -0.27 -3.44 7.79
C TYR A 109 -1.19 -2.80 6.74
N ALA A 110 -0.63 -2.29 5.65
CA ALA A 110 -1.38 -1.77 4.51
C ALA A 110 -2.14 -2.85 3.71
N GLY A 111 -2.08 -4.12 4.11
CA GLY A 111 -2.74 -5.25 3.44
C GLY A 111 -2.04 -5.73 2.18
N GLY A 112 -0.81 -5.27 1.94
CA GLY A 112 -0.01 -5.58 0.77
C GLY A 112 -0.37 -4.73 -0.46
N TYR A 113 0.20 -5.11 -1.58
CA TYR A 113 0.08 -4.41 -2.85
C TYR A 113 -1.28 -4.62 -3.53
N GLN A 114 -1.72 -3.63 -4.30
CA GLN A 114 -2.78 -3.80 -5.29
C GLN A 114 -2.27 -4.60 -6.51
N GLY A 115 -3.20 -5.10 -7.33
CA GLY A 115 -2.86 -5.94 -8.50
C GLY A 115 -2.04 -5.22 -9.58
N ASN A 116 -2.14 -3.90 -9.66
CA ASN A 116 -1.41 -3.05 -10.61
C ASN A 116 -0.19 -2.36 -9.98
N ALA A 117 0.23 -2.73 -8.78
CA ALA A 117 1.38 -2.14 -8.12
C ALA A 117 2.70 -2.53 -8.79
N TYR A 118 3.61 -1.57 -8.91
CA TYR A 118 5.01 -1.82 -9.22
C TYR A 118 5.72 -2.26 -7.92
N LYS A 119 6.15 -3.52 -7.89
CA LYS A 119 6.59 -4.17 -6.64
C LYS A 119 8.11 -4.19 -6.45
N GLU A 120 8.86 -3.86 -7.51
CA GLU A 120 10.33 -3.92 -7.44
C GLU A 120 10.85 -2.86 -6.47
N ASP A 121 10.30 -1.63 -6.54
CA ASP A 121 10.75 -0.52 -5.72
C ASP A 121 9.57 0.23 -5.09
N VAL A 122 9.79 0.74 -3.89
CA VAL A 122 8.93 1.73 -3.25
C VAL A 122 9.72 3.02 -3.01
N ARG A 123 9.06 4.15 -3.15
CA ARG A 123 9.65 5.45 -2.87
C ARG A 123 9.36 5.85 -1.44
N LEU A 124 10.40 6.21 -0.69
CA LEU A 124 10.29 6.75 0.65
C LEU A 124 10.81 8.19 0.65
N ILE A 125 10.05 9.09 1.24
CA ILE A 125 10.44 10.46 1.51
C ILE A 125 10.56 10.62 3.02
N ARG A 126 11.75 11.01 3.48
CA ARG A 126 12.08 11.25 4.89
C ARG A 126 12.38 12.72 5.12
N ASN A 127 11.90 13.25 6.22
CA ASN A 127 12.25 14.61 6.64
C ASN A 127 13.62 14.59 7.30
N GLY A 128 14.64 15.10 6.60
CA GLY A 128 15.97 15.34 7.18
C GLY A 128 15.98 16.62 8.03
N LYS A 129 17.14 16.96 8.57
CA LYS A 129 17.27 18.15 9.46
C LYS A 129 17.02 19.49 8.77
N ARG A 130 17.27 19.59 7.46
CA ARG A 130 17.11 20.83 6.69
C ARG A 130 16.31 20.62 5.41
N GLU A 131 16.45 19.46 4.79
CA GLU A 131 15.88 19.12 3.50
C GLU A 131 15.23 17.73 3.57
N ARG A 132 14.35 17.43 2.62
CA ARG A 132 13.79 16.10 2.48
C ARG A 132 14.75 15.19 1.72
N GLU A 133 14.82 13.96 2.14
CA GLU A 133 15.61 12.90 1.52
C GLU A 133 14.69 11.93 0.80
N ILE A 134 15.09 11.47 -0.38
CA ILE A 134 14.36 10.47 -1.15
C ILE A 134 15.15 9.18 -1.16
N TYR A 135 14.48 8.09 -0.83
CA TYR A 135 15.02 6.74 -0.91
C TYR A 135 14.19 5.93 -1.90
N THR A 136 14.86 5.16 -2.75
CA THR A 136 14.24 4.12 -3.57
C THR A 136 14.61 2.79 -2.95
N LEU A 137 13.62 2.10 -2.40
CA LEU A 137 13.82 0.89 -1.60
C LEU A 137 13.30 -0.32 -2.35
N ASN A 138 14.18 -1.27 -2.62
CA ASN A 138 13.77 -2.62 -2.99
C ASN A 138 13.36 -3.35 -1.72
N VAL A 139 12.07 -3.64 -1.57
CA VAL A 139 11.52 -4.18 -0.32
C VAL A 139 12.02 -5.60 -0.03
N ASP A 140 12.29 -6.38 -1.07
CA ASP A 140 12.79 -7.75 -0.90
C ASP A 140 14.24 -7.78 -0.41
N GLU A 141 15.05 -6.80 -0.83
CA GLU A 141 16.46 -6.68 -0.42
C GLU A 141 16.63 -5.90 0.89
N GLN A 142 15.75 -4.94 1.14
CA GLN A 142 15.85 -3.99 2.27
C GLN A 142 14.73 -4.19 3.30
N GLN A 143 14.37 -5.44 3.57
CA GLN A 143 13.29 -5.80 4.50
C GLN A 143 13.46 -5.19 5.91
N SER A 144 14.69 -4.97 6.34
CA SER A 144 15.04 -4.42 7.65
C SER A 144 15.16 -2.89 7.69
N PHE A 145 14.82 -2.18 6.61
CA PHE A 145 14.90 -0.72 6.62
C PHE A 145 13.88 -0.14 7.62
N VAL A 146 14.40 0.48 8.68
CA VAL A 146 13.60 1.02 9.79
C VAL A 146 13.00 2.36 9.40
N LEU A 147 11.74 2.53 9.73
CA LEU A 147 10.98 3.75 9.47
C LEU A 147 11.12 4.75 10.61
N ALA A 148 11.04 6.03 10.28
CA ALA A 148 11.09 7.14 11.23
C ALA A 148 9.79 7.96 11.18
N ASP A 149 9.57 8.75 12.22
CA ASP A 149 8.40 9.64 12.30
C ASP A 149 8.36 10.62 11.12
N GLY A 150 7.18 10.76 10.53
CA GLY A 150 6.94 11.61 9.37
C GLY A 150 7.43 11.04 8.02
N ASP A 151 7.90 9.79 7.97
CA ASP A 151 8.20 9.13 6.71
C ASP A 151 6.95 9.00 5.85
N SER A 152 7.10 9.20 4.55
CA SER A 152 6.04 9.02 3.57
C SER A 152 6.46 8.00 2.52
N ILE A 153 5.72 6.91 2.42
CA ILE A 153 5.94 5.85 1.44
C ILE A 153 4.90 5.94 0.33
N SER A 154 5.36 5.85 -0.92
CA SER A 154 4.50 5.74 -2.08
C SER A 154 4.85 4.51 -2.91
N VAL A 155 3.82 3.76 -3.29
CA VAL A 155 3.91 2.60 -4.17
C VAL A 155 3.35 3.00 -5.53
N ASP A 156 4.21 3.01 -6.55
CA ASP A 156 3.80 3.37 -7.91
C ASP A 156 3.02 2.23 -8.60
N SER A 157 2.31 2.53 -9.67
CA SER A 157 1.69 1.53 -10.52
C SER A 157 2.65 1.07 -11.61
N ILE A 158 2.44 -0.16 -12.12
CA ILE A 158 3.06 -0.60 -13.38
C ILE A 158 2.68 0.37 -14.51
N MET A 159 3.54 0.48 -15.51
CA MET A 159 3.27 1.32 -16.68
C MET A 159 1.98 0.87 -17.39
N PRO A 160 1.12 1.81 -17.84
CA PRO A 160 -0.13 1.49 -18.53
C PRO A 160 0.10 1.07 -19.99
N SER A 161 1.26 0.48 -20.30
CA SER A 161 1.64 -0.01 -21.62
C SER A 161 1.58 -1.52 -21.67
N PHE A 162 1.29 -2.06 -22.85
CA PHE A 162 1.28 -3.50 -23.07
C PHE A 162 2.65 -3.96 -23.57
N ALA A 163 3.29 -4.87 -22.87
CA ALA A 163 4.61 -5.41 -23.24
C ALA A 163 4.58 -6.27 -24.51
N ASN A 164 3.42 -6.84 -24.84
CA ASN A 164 3.27 -7.83 -25.90
C ASN A 164 2.14 -7.50 -26.89
N MET A 165 1.92 -6.23 -27.17
CA MET A 165 0.83 -5.77 -28.02
C MET A 165 1.35 -5.31 -29.38
N VAL A 166 0.56 -5.60 -30.41
CA VAL A 166 0.64 -5.00 -31.74
C VAL A 166 -0.73 -4.47 -32.12
N GLU A 167 -0.77 -3.34 -32.77
CA GLU A 167 -2.03 -2.71 -33.21
C GLU A 167 -2.11 -2.72 -34.74
N VAL A 168 -3.28 -3.07 -35.26
CA VAL A 168 -3.61 -3.00 -36.69
C VAL A 168 -4.70 -1.96 -36.89
N LYS A 169 -4.47 -1.05 -37.82
CA LYS A 169 -5.41 0.01 -38.24
C LYS A 169 -5.62 -0.02 -39.75
N GLY A 170 -6.74 0.48 -40.20
CA GLY A 170 -7.05 0.63 -41.63
C GLY A 170 -8.01 -0.43 -42.15
N ALA A 171 -7.90 -0.76 -43.44
CA ALA A 171 -8.85 -1.61 -44.13
C ALA A 171 -8.67 -3.11 -43.89
N VAL A 172 -8.82 -3.51 -42.64
CA VAL A 172 -8.93 -4.91 -42.19
C VAL A 172 -10.32 -5.15 -41.61
N TYR A 173 -10.78 -6.41 -41.60
CA TYR A 173 -12.12 -6.72 -41.07
C TYR A 173 -12.25 -6.44 -39.57
N ARG A 174 -11.16 -6.66 -38.79
CA ARG A 174 -11.12 -6.45 -37.32
C ARG A 174 -9.92 -5.62 -36.92
N PRO A 175 -9.99 -4.28 -37.11
CA PRO A 175 -8.91 -3.40 -36.62
C PRO A 175 -8.89 -3.42 -35.09
N GLY A 176 -7.72 -3.23 -34.48
CA GLY A 176 -7.54 -3.17 -33.05
C GLY A 176 -6.22 -3.74 -32.55
N GLN A 177 -6.19 -4.07 -31.28
CA GLN A 177 -5.01 -4.55 -30.58
C GLN A 177 -5.01 -6.07 -30.53
N PHE A 178 -3.86 -6.64 -30.83
CA PHE A 178 -3.63 -8.09 -30.84
C PHE A 178 -2.42 -8.44 -29.98
N GLN A 179 -2.46 -9.63 -29.40
CA GLN A 179 -1.33 -10.14 -28.65
C GLN A 179 -0.21 -10.58 -29.61
N MET A 180 1.00 -10.10 -29.37
CA MET A 180 2.22 -10.70 -29.95
C MET A 180 2.56 -11.99 -29.21
N ASN A 181 2.33 -13.12 -29.85
CA ASN A 181 2.61 -14.45 -29.31
C ASN A 181 3.30 -15.32 -30.39
N GLY A 182 3.50 -16.61 -30.11
CA GLY A 182 4.11 -17.52 -31.05
C GLY A 182 3.40 -17.68 -32.40
N ARG A 183 2.12 -17.26 -32.50
CA ARG A 183 1.32 -17.29 -33.75
C ARG A 183 1.43 -16.01 -34.56
N VAL A 184 1.64 -14.87 -33.91
CA VAL A 184 1.76 -13.57 -34.59
C VAL A 184 3.21 -13.11 -34.52
N LYS A 185 3.96 -13.47 -35.58
CA LYS A 185 5.38 -13.11 -35.78
C LYS A 185 5.59 -12.23 -36.99
N THR A 186 4.65 -12.24 -37.94
CA THR A 186 4.76 -11.52 -39.22
C THR A 186 3.52 -10.65 -39.45
N VAL A 187 3.67 -9.64 -40.32
CA VAL A 187 2.54 -8.77 -40.72
C VAL A 187 1.41 -9.58 -41.35
N LYS A 188 1.77 -10.61 -42.18
CA LYS A 188 0.78 -11.49 -42.77
C LYS A 188 -0.07 -12.22 -41.75
N GLN A 189 0.57 -12.84 -40.75
CA GLN A 189 -0.14 -13.51 -39.64
C GLN A 189 -1.01 -12.56 -38.85
N LEU A 190 -0.57 -11.31 -38.63
CA LEU A 190 -1.35 -10.30 -37.96
C LEU A 190 -2.60 -9.94 -38.77
N ILE A 191 -2.49 -9.75 -40.08
CA ILE A 191 -3.63 -9.51 -40.98
C ILE A 191 -4.60 -10.69 -40.98
N GLU A 192 -4.11 -11.92 -40.99
CA GLU A 192 -4.92 -13.13 -40.89
C GLU A 192 -5.71 -13.17 -39.57
N CYS A 193 -5.06 -12.82 -38.46
CA CYS A 193 -5.73 -12.69 -37.15
C CYS A 193 -6.80 -11.57 -37.11
N ALA A 194 -6.57 -10.50 -37.89
CA ALA A 194 -7.52 -9.41 -38.08
C ALA A 194 -8.68 -9.77 -39.05
N GLY A 195 -8.77 -11.00 -39.49
CA GLY A 195 -9.82 -11.49 -40.40
C GLY A 195 -9.56 -11.24 -41.86
N GLY A 196 -8.37 -10.79 -42.20
CA GLY A 196 -7.99 -10.46 -43.59
C GLY A 196 -8.17 -8.98 -43.92
N LEU A 197 -7.82 -8.64 -45.16
CA LEU A 197 -8.02 -7.30 -45.73
C LEU A 197 -9.45 -7.17 -46.26
N LYS A 198 -10.02 -6.00 -46.18
CA LYS A 198 -11.29 -5.66 -46.83
C LYS A 198 -11.09 -5.49 -48.34
N ASP A 199 -12.17 -5.55 -49.08
CA ASP A 199 -12.13 -5.45 -50.58
C ASP A 199 -11.65 -4.08 -51.07
N ASP A 200 -11.79 -3.04 -50.23
CA ASP A 200 -11.33 -1.68 -50.52
C ASP A 200 -9.90 -1.40 -50.02
N ALA A 201 -9.19 -2.43 -49.53
CA ALA A 201 -7.82 -2.28 -49.05
C ALA A 201 -6.82 -1.97 -50.15
N PHE A 202 -5.96 -0.99 -49.89
CA PHE A 202 -4.86 -0.68 -50.81
C PHE A 202 -3.74 -1.69 -50.65
N MET A 203 -3.63 -2.63 -51.61
CA MET A 203 -2.75 -3.81 -51.52
C MET A 203 -1.26 -3.51 -51.71
N ASN A 204 -0.92 -2.33 -52.26
CA ASN A 204 0.45 -2.05 -52.69
C ASN A 204 1.32 -1.40 -51.62
N ARG A 205 0.74 -1.06 -50.45
CA ARG A 205 1.51 -0.40 -49.42
C ARG A 205 0.82 -0.51 -48.04
N ALA A 206 1.58 -1.03 -47.09
CA ALA A 206 1.28 -0.89 -45.64
C ALA A 206 2.44 -0.16 -44.94
N ILE A 207 2.17 0.47 -43.85
CA ILE A 207 3.17 1.15 -43.00
C ILE A 207 3.27 0.40 -41.69
N LEU A 208 4.46 -0.09 -41.38
CA LEU A 208 4.79 -0.67 -40.08
C LEU A 208 5.54 0.35 -39.25
N ASN A 209 4.90 0.84 -38.22
CA ASN A 209 5.52 1.70 -37.20
C ASN A 209 6.10 0.81 -36.10
N ARG A 210 7.41 0.81 -35.94
CA ARG A 210 8.11 0.02 -34.92
C ARG A 210 8.86 0.95 -33.99
N ARG A 211 8.66 0.74 -32.70
CA ARG A 211 9.48 1.38 -31.67
C ARG A 211 10.68 0.50 -31.36
N ASN A 212 11.86 1.08 -31.47
CA ASN A 212 13.13 0.45 -31.17
C ASN A 212 13.44 0.50 -29.65
N PRO A 213 14.37 -0.32 -29.15
CA PRO A 213 14.81 -0.28 -27.74
C PRO A 213 15.37 1.08 -27.30
N ASN A 214 15.89 1.88 -28.24
CA ASN A 214 16.38 3.26 -27.98
C ASN A 214 15.26 4.32 -28.04
N ASN A 215 13.98 3.91 -28.03
CA ASN A 215 12.79 4.74 -28.15
C ASN A 215 12.62 5.49 -29.49
N THR A 216 13.43 5.23 -30.51
CA THR A 216 13.18 5.76 -31.86
C THR A 216 12.03 5.01 -32.53
N LEU A 217 11.31 5.69 -33.43
CA LEU A 217 10.25 5.11 -34.25
C LEU A 217 10.77 4.91 -35.70
N ASP A 218 10.73 3.68 -36.16
CA ASP A 218 10.96 3.34 -37.57
C ASP A 218 9.64 3.19 -38.28
N ASN A 219 9.53 3.85 -39.44
CA ASN A 219 8.40 3.72 -40.36
C ASN A 219 8.84 2.92 -41.58
N LEU A 220 8.46 1.67 -41.61
CA LEU A 220 8.83 0.75 -42.67
C LEU A 220 7.66 0.56 -43.66
N ALA A 221 7.90 0.76 -44.93
CA ALA A 221 6.93 0.36 -45.95
C ALA A 221 7.00 -1.15 -46.13
N VAL A 222 5.85 -1.80 -46.14
CA VAL A 222 5.68 -3.25 -46.37
C VAL A 222 4.80 -3.41 -47.60
N ASN A 223 5.28 -4.14 -48.57
CA ASN A 223 4.60 -4.46 -49.82
C ASN A 223 4.08 -5.91 -49.78
#